data_0f5cd2a6cce4e36ff1b5b3239e8eaf14
#
_entry.id   0f5cd2a6cce4e36ff1b5b3239e8eaf14
#
_cell.length_a   1.000
_cell.length_b   1.000
_cell.length_c   1.000
_cell.angle_alpha   90.00
_cell.angle_beta   90.00
_cell.angle_gamma   90.00
#
_symmetry.space_group_name_H-M   'P 1'
#
loop_
_entity.id
_entity.type
_entity.pdbx_description
1 polymer ?
#
loop_
_entity_poly.entity_id
_entity_poly.type
_entity_poly.pdbx_seq_one_letter_code
_entity_poly.pdbx_strand_id
1 'polypeptide(L)'
;MTDAPTAAAPSPPLLDLDLLADLAARLQGPALHPSEEARLIRSLSHDSGLPGALVQRLWRELAGEQRRRCGAPAVALAPGRTGGRIIDLARARFGTTTRYMLADRPEIALAAARPPQGAAVIALAPDQPWWLRLLAEPDLRVFGVLPDVFGQGPRAGLVVGPYQPEPTGSDETYLATDAQASPAAVIAALGEAGLAAELVQDVGGLKLMAIAGYVQAHDPRIDAAPGRLKGVIGAAPVPLDP
;
A
#
# COMPACT_ATOMS: atom_id res chain seq x y z
N MET A 1 30.84 -52.52 8.92
CA MET A 1 30.78 -51.05 9.19
C MET A 1 29.42 -50.58 8.73
N THR A 2 28.50 -50.47 9.69
CA THR A 2 27.10 -50.11 9.44
C THR A 2 26.99 -48.60 9.70
N ASP A 3 26.79 -47.83 8.61
CA ASP A 3 26.49 -46.42 8.74
C ASP A 3 25.13 -46.21 9.45
N ALA A 4 25.18 -45.57 10.60
CA ALA A 4 23.97 -45.14 11.32
C ALA A 4 23.37 -43.93 10.53
N PRO A 5 22.02 -43.91 10.33
CA PRO A 5 21.38 -42.77 9.70
C PRO A 5 21.55 -41.55 10.60
N THR A 6 22.14 -40.49 10.07
CA THR A 6 22.19 -39.16 10.70
C THR A 6 20.75 -38.68 10.90
N ALA A 7 20.32 -38.61 12.17
CA ALA A 7 19.02 -38.06 12.51
C ALA A 7 18.94 -36.61 11.98
N ALA A 8 17.98 -36.35 11.11
CA ALA A 8 17.69 -34.99 10.64
C ALA A 8 17.35 -34.12 11.87
N ALA A 9 18.00 -32.97 11.98
CA ALA A 9 17.69 -32.00 13.01
C ALA A 9 16.17 -31.67 12.95
N PRO A 10 15.47 -31.55 14.09
CA PRO A 10 14.07 -31.20 14.08
C PRO A 10 13.90 -29.85 13.39
N SER A 11 12.99 -29.80 12.42
CA SER A 11 12.62 -28.52 11.78
C SER A 11 12.14 -27.56 12.87
N PRO A 12 12.60 -26.31 12.89
CA PRO A 12 12.12 -25.34 13.87
C PRO A 12 10.59 -25.21 13.75
N PRO A 13 9.88 -24.98 14.85
CA PRO A 13 8.44 -24.83 14.82
C PRO A 13 8.08 -23.68 13.87
N LEU A 14 7.13 -23.93 12.97
CA LEU A 14 6.64 -22.96 11.95
C LEU A 14 6.01 -21.71 12.56
N LEU A 15 5.70 -21.72 13.85
CA LEU A 15 5.10 -20.61 14.59
C LEU A 15 5.73 -20.53 15.98
N ASP A 16 6.35 -19.40 16.25
CA ASP A 16 6.79 -19.03 17.58
C ASP A 16 5.57 -18.51 18.36
N LEU A 17 5.29 -19.11 19.52
CA LEU A 17 4.21 -18.69 20.41
C LEU A 17 4.44 -17.27 20.93
N ASP A 18 5.70 -16.84 21.07
CA ASP A 18 6.07 -15.49 21.48
C ASP A 18 5.66 -14.46 20.42
N LEU A 19 5.82 -14.78 19.14
CA LEU A 19 5.33 -13.94 18.05
C LEU A 19 3.81 -13.74 18.11
N LEU A 20 3.05 -14.81 18.37
CA LEU A 20 1.59 -14.70 18.49
C LEU A 20 1.18 -13.87 19.71
N ALA A 21 1.89 -14.02 20.82
CA ALA A 21 1.65 -13.23 22.02
C ALA A 21 1.95 -11.73 21.78
N ASP A 22 3.04 -11.42 21.11
CA ASP A 22 3.40 -10.04 20.71
C ASP A 22 2.37 -9.42 19.77
N LEU A 23 1.94 -10.15 18.76
CA LEU A 23 0.89 -9.72 17.84
C LEU A 23 -0.42 -9.44 18.60
N ALA A 24 -0.82 -10.35 19.49
CA ALA A 24 -2.05 -10.21 20.28
C ALA A 24 -1.99 -9.01 21.24
N ALA A 25 -0.85 -8.77 21.89
CA ALA A 25 -0.65 -7.65 22.80
C ALA A 25 -0.77 -6.31 22.07
N ARG A 26 -0.20 -6.20 20.87
CA ARG A 26 -0.25 -4.97 20.05
C ARG A 26 -1.67 -4.65 19.55
N LEU A 27 -2.50 -5.67 19.35
CA LEU A 27 -3.90 -5.51 18.95
C LEU A 27 -4.82 -5.01 20.07
N GLN A 28 -4.36 -5.04 21.32
CA GLN A 28 -5.11 -4.45 22.45
C GLN A 28 -4.97 -2.90 22.53
N GLY A 29 -3.99 -2.35 21.81
CA GLY A 29 -3.77 -0.93 21.69
C GLY A 29 -4.69 -0.23 20.67
N PRO A 30 -4.53 1.08 20.46
CA PRO A 30 -5.19 1.81 19.39
C PRO A 30 -4.76 1.26 18.02
N ALA A 31 -5.59 1.50 16.99
CA ALA A 31 -5.21 1.16 15.62
C ALA A 31 -3.92 1.89 15.23
N LEU A 32 -2.96 1.15 14.71
CA LEU A 32 -1.68 1.71 14.27
C LEU A 32 -1.87 2.59 13.04
N HIS A 33 -1.04 3.64 12.97
CA HIS A 33 -0.87 4.38 11.72
C HIS A 33 -0.28 3.44 10.64
N PRO A 34 -0.69 3.56 9.35
CA PRO A 34 -0.20 2.67 8.29
C PRO A 34 1.33 2.56 8.19
N SER A 35 2.05 3.66 8.44
CA SER A 35 3.52 3.66 8.45
C SER A 35 4.10 2.92 9.65
N GLU A 36 3.49 3.02 10.82
CA GLU A 36 3.87 2.26 12.01
C GLU A 36 3.62 0.77 11.81
N GLU A 37 2.48 0.44 11.22
CA GLU A 37 2.14 -0.94 10.87
C GLU A 37 3.18 -1.56 9.91
N ALA A 38 3.62 -0.82 8.89
CA ALA A 38 4.65 -1.29 7.97
C ALA A 38 6.00 -1.52 8.65
N ARG A 39 6.41 -0.58 9.54
CA ARG A 39 7.64 -0.73 10.35
C ARG A 39 7.55 -1.95 11.27
N LEU A 40 6.40 -2.15 11.93
CA LEU A 40 6.15 -3.28 12.79
C LEU A 40 6.28 -4.62 12.06
N ILE A 41 5.64 -4.77 10.90
CA ILE A 41 5.68 -6.00 10.11
C ILE A 41 7.12 -6.35 9.72
N ARG A 42 7.92 -5.35 9.31
CA ARG A 42 9.35 -5.56 8.99
C ARG A 42 10.17 -5.98 10.20
N SER A 43 9.98 -5.31 11.36
CA SER A 43 10.66 -5.69 12.61
C SER A 43 10.32 -7.13 12.99
N LEU A 44 9.04 -7.48 13.01
CA LEU A 44 8.60 -8.83 13.36
C LEU A 44 9.13 -9.90 12.39
N SER A 45 9.20 -9.59 11.09
CA SER A 45 9.80 -10.49 10.10
C SER A 45 11.28 -10.69 10.36
N HIS A 46 12.02 -9.63 10.64
CA HIS A 46 13.44 -9.69 10.96
C HIS A 46 13.70 -10.49 12.25
N ASP A 47 12.95 -10.19 13.32
CA ASP A 47 13.17 -10.75 14.64
C ASP A 47 12.76 -12.23 14.72
N SER A 48 11.70 -12.62 14.02
CA SER A 48 11.22 -14.02 13.98
C SER A 48 11.94 -14.88 12.94
N GLY A 49 12.64 -14.29 11.97
CA GLY A 49 13.21 -14.99 10.82
C GLY A 49 12.17 -15.59 9.86
N LEU A 50 10.88 -15.24 10.02
CA LEU A 50 9.81 -15.69 9.13
C LEU A 50 9.75 -14.82 7.87
N PRO A 51 9.29 -15.38 6.73
CA PRO A 51 9.04 -14.59 5.52
C PRO A 51 8.09 -13.41 5.81
N GLY A 52 8.47 -12.22 5.33
CA GLY A 52 7.72 -10.99 5.57
C GLY A 52 6.26 -11.07 5.12
N ALA A 53 6.00 -11.74 4.00
CA ALA A 53 4.65 -11.97 3.50
C ALA A 53 3.79 -12.83 4.45
N LEU A 54 4.40 -13.80 5.16
CA LEU A 54 3.68 -14.61 6.15
C LEU A 54 3.32 -13.79 7.39
N VAL A 55 4.29 -13.04 7.94
CA VAL A 55 4.08 -12.15 9.09
C VAL A 55 3.00 -11.11 8.76
N GLN A 56 3.08 -10.51 7.57
CA GLN A 56 2.07 -9.56 7.09
C GLN A 56 0.68 -10.19 7.03
N ARG A 57 0.53 -11.40 6.49
CA ARG A 57 -0.77 -12.08 6.40
C ARG A 57 -1.36 -12.34 7.77
N LEU A 58 -0.57 -12.85 8.71
CA LEU A 58 -1.02 -13.07 10.09
C LEU A 58 -1.49 -11.77 10.74
N TRP A 59 -0.69 -10.72 10.62
CA TRP A 59 -1.05 -9.40 11.15
C TRP A 59 -2.36 -8.87 10.55
N ARG A 60 -2.52 -8.94 9.20
CA ARG A 60 -3.71 -8.44 8.50
C ARG A 60 -5.00 -9.13 8.94
N GLU A 61 -4.98 -10.44 9.15
CA GLU A 61 -6.15 -11.17 9.63
C GLU A 61 -6.52 -10.75 11.07
N LEU A 62 -5.54 -10.62 11.94
CA LEU A 62 -5.78 -10.18 13.32
C LEU A 62 -6.26 -8.72 13.37
N ALA A 63 -5.64 -7.82 12.62
CA ALA A 63 -6.06 -6.41 12.52
C ALA A 63 -7.47 -6.28 11.91
N GLY A 64 -7.80 -7.10 10.92
CA GLY A 64 -9.15 -7.16 10.32
C GLY A 64 -10.21 -7.56 11.35
N GLU A 65 -9.93 -8.56 12.16
CA GLU A 65 -10.83 -8.97 13.24
C GLU A 65 -10.98 -7.89 14.31
N GLN A 66 -9.90 -7.20 14.68
CA GLN A 66 -9.96 -6.06 15.58
C GLN A 66 -10.84 -4.95 15.01
N ARG A 67 -10.64 -4.56 13.72
CA ARG A 67 -11.47 -3.57 13.04
C ARG A 67 -12.96 -3.93 13.11
N ARG A 68 -13.29 -5.19 12.86
CA ARG A 68 -14.67 -5.70 12.94
C ARG A 68 -15.25 -5.56 14.35
N ARG A 69 -14.50 -5.95 15.39
CA ARG A 69 -14.92 -5.88 16.80
C ARG A 69 -15.11 -4.44 17.28
N CYS A 70 -14.21 -3.54 16.88
CA CYS A 70 -14.29 -2.13 17.24
C CYS A 70 -15.33 -1.34 16.41
N GLY A 71 -16.07 -1.99 15.52
CA GLY A 71 -17.07 -1.32 14.70
C GLY A 71 -16.49 -0.30 13.71
N ALA A 72 -15.23 -0.47 13.29
CA ALA A 72 -14.59 0.41 12.33
C ALA A 72 -15.39 0.54 11.02
N PRO A 73 -15.32 1.67 10.31
CA PRO A 73 -15.98 1.85 9.03
C PRO A 73 -15.61 0.75 8.02
N ALA A 74 -16.54 0.43 7.13
CA ALA A 74 -16.25 -0.49 6.02
C ALA A 74 -15.19 0.10 5.10
N VAL A 75 -14.32 -0.77 4.58
CA VAL A 75 -13.36 -0.39 3.52
C VAL A 75 -14.12 -0.32 2.20
N ALA A 76 -14.08 0.84 1.52
CA ALA A 76 -14.73 1.01 0.24
C ALA A 76 -13.88 0.39 -0.87
N LEU A 77 -14.50 -0.36 -1.77
CA LEU A 77 -13.84 -1.00 -2.89
C LEU A 77 -14.42 -0.46 -4.20
N ALA A 78 -13.59 0.16 -5.02
CA ALA A 78 -13.93 0.50 -6.41
C ALA A 78 -13.11 -0.40 -7.36
N PRO A 79 -13.59 -1.62 -7.63
CA PRO A 79 -12.79 -2.66 -8.28
C PRO A 79 -12.69 -2.51 -9.79
N GLY A 80 -13.48 -1.64 -10.40
CA GLY A 80 -13.51 -1.45 -11.84
C GLY A 80 -13.76 -2.77 -12.60
N ARG A 81 -13.17 -2.91 -13.79
CA ARG A 81 -13.30 -4.12 -14.62
C ARG A 81 -12.54 -5.34 -14.09
N THR A 82 -11.57 -5.13 -13.19
CA THR A 82 -10.74 -6.19 -12.58
C THR A 82 -11.34 -6.70 -11.27
N GLY A 83 -12.65 -6.65 -11.12
CA GLY A 83 -13.42 -6.80 -9.90
C GLY A 83 -12.92 -7.85 -8.92
N GLY A 84 -12.81 -9.11 -9.34
CA GLY A 84 -12.39 -10.20 -8.46
C GLY A 84 -11.01 -9.99 -7.85
N ARG A 85 -10.02 -9.65 -8.68
CA ARG A 85 -8.63 -9.46 -8.22
C ARG A 85 -8.50 -8.36 -7.17
N ILE A 86 -9.15 -7.21 -7.36
CA ILE A 86 -9.08 -6.10 -6.39
C ILE A 86 -9.74 -6.48 -5.07
N ILE A 87 -10.84 -7.24 -5.10
CA ILE A 87 -11.50 -7.72 -3.90
C ILE A 87 -10.59 -8.67 -3.12
N ASP A 88 -9.92 -9.61 -3.80
CA ASP A 88 -9.01 -10.56 -3.17
C ASP A 88 -7.78 -9.84 -2.58
N LEU A 89 -7.18 -8.90 -3.31
CA LEU A 89 -6.07 -8.10 -2.81
C LEU A 89 -6.49 -7.20 -1.63
N ALA A 90 -7.69 -6.64 -1.65
CA ALA A 90 -8.22 -5.87 -0.52
C ALA A 90 -8.41 -6.73 0.72
N ARG A 91 -8.91 -7.97 0.56
CA ARG A 91 -9.03 -8.92 1.66
C ARG A 91 -7.67 -9.33 2.22
N ALA A 92 -6.68 -9.55 1.35
CA ALA A 92 -5.30 -9.80 1.80
C ALA A 92 -4.73 -8.62 2.58
N ARG A 93 -5.05 -7.37 2.18
CA ARG A 93 -4.54 -6.13 2.80
C ARG A 93 -5.22 -5.79 4.13
N PHE A 94 -6.51 -6.04 4.29
CA PHE A 94 -7.31 -5.59 5.44
C PHE A 94 -7.88 -6.74 6.29
N GLY A 95 -7.59 -7.99 5.94
CA GLY A 95 -8.15 -9.18 6.59
C GLY A 95 -9.53 -9.56 6.06
N THR A 96 -9.81 -10.85 6.09
CA THR A 96 -11.05 -11.44 5.53
C THR A 96 -12.31 -11.06 6.30
N THR A 97 -12.18 -10.77 7.60
CA THR A 97 -13.30 -10.42 8.50
C THR A 97 -13.66 -8.93 8.49
N THR A 98 -12.85 -8.10 7.84
CA THR A 98 -13.14 -6.67 7.66
C THR A 98 -14.44 -6.49 6.86
N ARG A 99 -15.23 -5.48 7.21
CA ARG A 99 -16.42 -5.11 6.44
C ARG A 99 -16.02 -4.36 5.19
N TYR A 100 -16.59 -4.75 4.04
CA TYR A 100 -16.33 -4.11 2.75
C TYR A 100 -17.61 -3.55 2.16
N MET A 101 -17.49 -2.42 1.47
CA MET A 101 -18.56 -1.77 0.71
C MET A 101 -18.11 -1.65 -0.75
N LEU A 102 -18.87 -2.23 -1.66
CA LEU A 102 -18.62 -2.06 -3.10
C LEU A 102 -19.10 -0.68 -3.56
N ALA A 103 -18.27 -0.02 -4.32
CA ALA A 103 -18.55 1.27 -4.95
C ALA A 103 -18.43 1.13 -6.48
N ASP A 104 -19.45 1.56 -7.18
CA ASP A 104 -19.47 1.46 -8.65
C ASP A 104 -18.49 2.45 -9.32
N ARG A 105 -18.09 3.50 -8.60
CA ARG A 105 -17.21 4.56 -9.10
C ARG A 105 -16.18 4.98 -8.05
N PRO A 106 -14.97 5.38 -8.49
CA PRO A 106 -13.91 5.87 -7.61
C PRO A 106 -14.36 6.99 -6.67
N GLU A 107 -15.21 7.91 -7.13
CA GLU A 107 -15.67 9.05 -6.35
C GLU A 107 -16.46 8.63 -5.11
N ILE A 108 -17.26 7.57 -5.22
CA ILE A 108 -18.03 7.03 -4.08
C ILE A 108 -17.05 6.40 -3.07
N ALA A 109 -16.04 5.68 -3.56
CA ALA A 109 -15.02 5.09 -2.70
C ALA A 109 -14.18 6.19 -1.99
N LEU A 110 -13.77 7.24 -2.70
CA LEU A 110 -13.06 8.38 -2.12
C LEU A 110 -13.90 9.09 -1.06
N ALA A 111 -15.20 9.29 -1.31
CA ALA A 111 -16.09 9.90 -0.32
C ALA A 111 -16.20 9.05 0.96
N ALA A 112 -16.24 7.73 0.83
CA ALA A 112 -16.28 6.80 1.98
C ALA A 112 -14.92 6.69 2.70
N ALA A 113 -13.81 7.02 2.04
CA ALA A 113 -12.47 7.00 2.63
C ALA A 113 -12.17 8.21 3.53
N ARG A 114 -13.05 9.21 3.60
CA ARG A 114 -12.83 10.44 4.38
C ARG A 114 -12.79 10.19 5.89
N PRO A 115 -12.25 11.15 6.68
CA PRO A 115 -12.19 11.04 8.15
C PRO A 115 -13.53 10.64 8.78
N PRO A 116 -13.48 9.99 9.99
CA PRO A 116 -12.31 9.89 10.87
C PRO A 116 -11.38 8.69 10.59
N GLN A 117 -11.77 7.64 9.93
CA GLN A 117 -10.91 6.44 9.74
C GLN A 117 -11.32 5.64 8.51
N GLY A 118 -11.80 6.32 7.49
CA GLY A 118 -12.16 5.67 6.25
C GLY A 118 -10.93 5.10 5.51
N ALA A 119 -11.17 4.12 4.67
CA ALA A 119 -10.20 3.62 3.71
C ALA A 119 -10.91 3.20 2.43
N ALA A 120 -10.25 3.37 1.30
CA ALA A 120 -10.71 2.87 0.03
C ALA A 120 -9.59 2.12 -0.70
N VAL A 121 -9.97 1.07 -1.40
CA VAL A 121 -9.14 0.39 -2.40
C VAL A 121 -9.74 0.67 -3.76
N ILE A 122 -8.97 1.34 -4.62
CA ILE A 122 -9.44 1.78 -5.92
C ILE A 122 -8.52 1.21 -7.01
N ALA A 123 -9.13 0.51 -7.97
CA ALA A 123 -8.41 -0.07 -9.10
C ALA A 123 -7.70 0.98 -9.95
N LEU A 124 -6.53 0.64 -10.47
CA LEU A 124 -5.86 1.39 -11.52
C LEU A 124 -6.44 0.94 -12.87
N ALA A 125 -7.57 1.55 -13.25
CA ALA A 125 -8.24 1.27 -14.52
C ALA A 125 -7.60 2.11 -15.65
N PRO A 126 -7.39 1.54 -16.85
CA PRO A 126 -6.66 2.19 -17.93
C PRO A 126 -7.36 3.41 -18.53
N ASP A 127 -8.62 3.62 -18.20
CA ASP A 127 -9.50 4.66 -18.73
C ASP A 127 -9.96 5.67 -17.66
N GLN A 128 -9.50 5.54 -16.40
CA GLN A 128 -10.00 6.36 -15.29
C GLN A 128 -8.84 6.96 -14.46
N PRO A 129 -8.45 8.22 -14.70
CA PRO A 129 -7.40 8.90 -13.95
C PRO A 129 -7.93 9.47 -12.62
N TRP A 130 -8.67 8.69 -11.85
CA TRP A 130 -9.31 9.10 -10.59
C TRP A 130 -8.33 9.65 -9.56
N TRP A 131 -7.08 9.16 -9.57
CA TRP A 131 -6.01 9.54 -8.66
C TRP A 131 -5.61 11.01 -8.78
N LEU A 132 -5.86 11.67 -9.93
CA LEU A 132 -5.61 13.09 -10.11
C LEU A 132 -6.47 13.96 -9.17
N ARG A 133 -7.64 13.48 -8.76
CA ARG A 133 -8.52 14.18 -7.82
C ARG A 133 -7.88 14.38 -6.45
N LEU A 134 -6.95 13.51 -6.05
CA LEU A 134 -6.25 13.62 -4.76
C LEU A 134 -5.40 14.89 -4.65
N LEU A 135 -5.07 15.55 -5.76
CA LEU A 135 -4.42 16.86 -5.75
C LEU A 135 -5.33 17.96 -5.16
N ALA A 136 -6.65 17.81 -5.29
CA ALA A 136 -7.65 18.74 -4.76
C ALA A 136 -8.22 18.28 -3.40
N GLU A 137 -7.81 17.12 -2.90
CA GLU A 137 -8.32 16.53 -1.66
C GLU A 137 -7.17 16.31 -0.65
N PRO A 138 -6.69 17.38 0.03
CA PRO A 138 -5.52 17.31 0.91
C PRO A 138 -5.71 16.38 2.12
N ASP A 139 -6.94 16.06 2.49
CA ASP A 139 -7.28 15.16 3.59
C ASP A 139 -7.20 13.68 3.21
N LEU A 140 -7.04 13.38 1.92
CA LEU A 140 -6.89 12.01 1.42
C LEU A 140 -5.52 11.81 0.80
N ARG A 141 -4.86 10.71 1.18
CA ARG A 141 -3.54 10.34 0.66
C ARG A 141 -3.50 8.87 0.31
N VAL A 142 -2.72 8.54 -0.70
CA VAL A 142 -2.28 7.18 -0.94
C VAL A 142 -1.37 6.76 0.22
N PHE A 143 -1.69 5.61 0.83
CA PHE A 143 -0.88 5.01 1.90
C PHE A 143 -0.60 3.52 1.69
N GLY A 144 -0.99 2.97 0.54
CA GLY A 144 -0.72 1.59 0.17
C GLY A 144 -0.87 1.36 -1.34
N VAL A 145 -0.17 0.36 -1.82
CA VAL A 145 -0.24 -0.15 -3.19
C VAL A 145 -0.65 -1.62 -3.16
N LEU A 146 -1.36 -2.08 -4.18
CA LEU A 146 -1.76 -3.48 -4.31
C LEU A 146 -1.33 -4.05 -5.66
N PRO A 147 -0.78 -5.27 -5.64
CA PRO A 147 -0.45 -6.11 -4.49
C PRO A 147 0.65 -5.50 -3.62
N ASP A 148 0.63 -5.81 -2.31
CA ASP A 148 1.63 -5.37 -1.33
C ASP A 148 2.67 -6.46 -0.98
N VAL A 149 2.74 -7.50 -1.83
CA VAL A 149 3.77 -8.55 -1.82
C VAL A 149 4.32 -8.69 -3.23
N PHE A 150 5.65 -8.78 -3.37
CA PHE A 150 6.31 -8.98 -4.65
C PHE A 150 5.89 -10.30 -5.32
N GLY A 151 5.94 -10.34 -6.65
CA GLY A 151 5.60 -11.53 -7.42
C GLY A 151 4.11 -11.77 -7.65
N GLN A 152 3.22 -11.01 -7.03
CA GLN A 152 1.77 -11.14 -7.24
C GLN A 152 1.24 -10.37 -8.47
N GLY A 153 2.13 -9.96 -9.36
CA GLY A 153 1.82 -9.31 -10.63
C GLY A 153 1.91 -7.78 -10.56
N PRO A 154 1.49 -7.08 -11.63
CA PRO A 154 1.62 -5.63 -11.72
C PRO A 154 0.72 -4.91 -10.71
N ARG A 155 1.06 -3.64 -10.42
CA ARG A 155 0.23 -2.76 -9.59
C ARG A 155 -1.20 -2.73 -10.15
N ALA A 156 -2.16 -3.09 -9.30
CA ALA A 156 -3.56 -3.24 -9.67
C ALA A 156 -4.46 -2.17 -9.05
N GLY A 157 -4.05 -1.61 -7.92
CA GLY A 157 -4.84 -0.60 -7.22
C GLY A 157 -4.03 0.17 -6.18
N LEU A 158 -4.59 1.28 -5.74
CA LEU A 158 -4.06 2.08 -4.64
C LEU A 158 -5.00 2.05 -3.45
N VAL A 159 -4.42 2.17 -2.27
CA VAL A 159 -5.13 2.29 -1.00
C VAL A 159 -5.08 3.74 -0.56
N VAL A 160 -6.26 4.33 -0.33
CA VAL A 160 -6.43 5.76 -0.04
C VAL A 160 -7.16 5.93 1.30
N GLY A 161 -6.76 6.91 2.08
CA GLY A 161 -7.42 7.26 3.35
C GLY A 161 -6.89 8.56 3.95
N PRO A 162 -7.40 8.94 5.14
CA PRO A 162 -7.05 10.19 5.81
C PRO A 162 -5.76 10.06 6.63
N TYR A 163 -4.77 9.39 6.07
CA TYR A 163 -3.49 9.16 6.73
C TYR A 163 -2.39 9.97 6.05
N GLN A 164 -1.73 10.86 6.79
CA GLN A 164 -0.55 11.54 6.27
C GLN A 164 0.61 10.55 6.22
N PRO A 165 1.22 10.30 5.05
CA PRO A 165 2.32 9.36 4.95
C PRO A 165 3.52 9.79 5.79
N GLU A 166 4.15 8.81 6.43
CA GLU A 166 5.41 8.95 7.15
C GLU A 166 6.43 7.96 6.58
N PRO A 167 7.74 8.27 6.64
CA PRO A 167 8.76 7.38 6.12
C PRO A 167 8.79 6.06 6.87
N THR A 168 8.85 4.95 6.14
CA THR A 168 8.95 3.61 6.71
C THR A 168 10.34 2.98 6.54
N GLY A 169 11.22 3.67 5.80
CA GLY A 169 12.57 3.20 5.47
C GLY A 169 12.67 2.48 4.12
N SER A 170 11.54 2.07 3.53
CA SER A 170 11.45 1.52 2.18
C SER A 170 10.10 1.88 1.61
N ASP A 171 10.06 2.96 0.86
CA ASP A 171 8.83 3.62 0.41
C ASP A 171 8.86 3.92 -1.08
N GLU A 172 7.70 4.09 -1.66
CA GLU A 172 7.46 4.72 -2.95
C GLU A 172 6.53 5.91 -2.77
N THR A 173 6.86 7.03 -3.41
CA THR A 173 6.02 8.24 -3.41
C THR A 173 5.26 8.35 -4.73
N TYR A 174 3.97 8.61 -4.66
CA TYR A 174 3.10 8.73 -5.83
C TYR A 174 2.92 10.19 -6.20
N LEU A 175 3.32 10.51 -7.44
CA LEU A 175 3.19 11.83 -8.06
C LEU A 175 2.16 11.77 -9.18
N ALA A 176 1.21 12.68 -9.17
CA ALA A 176 0.26 12.90 -10.27
C ALA A 176 0.64 14.14 -11.06
N THR A 177 0.52 14.10 -12.39
CA THR A 177 0.77 15.28 -13.26
C THR A 177 -0.08 15.25 -14.52
N ASP A 178 -0.44 16.43 -15.03
CA ASP A 178 -1.10 16.66 -16.32
C ASP A 178 -0.12 16.93 -17.49
N ALA A 179 1.13 16.53 -17.30
CA ALA A 179 2.18 16.77 -18.30
C ALA A 179 1.82 16.18 -19.66
N GLN A 180 1.79 17.00 -20.70
CA GLN A 180 1.61 16.55 -22.09
C GLN A 180 2.88 15.93 -22.68
N ALA A 181 4.01 16.06 -22.00
CA ALA A 181 5.27 15.42 -22.37
C ALA A 181 5.15 13.88 -22.33
N SER A 182 6.00 13.19 -23.08
CA SER A 182 6.05 11.72 -23.02
C SER A 182 6.44 11.23 -21.61
N PRO A 183 6.03 10.00 -21.21
CA PRO A 183 6.46 9.42 -19.93
C PRO A 183 7.98 9.45 -19.76
N ALA A 184 8.73 9.15 -20.81
CA ALA A 184 10.20 9.18 -20.78
C ALA A 184 10.76 10.58 -20.47
N ALA A 185 10.14 11.64 -21.03
CA ALA A 185 10.55 13.01 -20.75
C ALA A 185 10.24 13.44 -19.31
N VAL A 186 9.12 12.97 -18.73
CA VAL A 186 8.79 13.18 -17.30
C VAL A 186 9.79 12.48 -16.40
N ILE A 187 10.11 11.22 -16.71
CA ILE A 187 11.11 10.43 -15.97
C ILE A 187 12.49 11.10 -16.03
N ALA A 188 12.90 11.58 -17.23
CA ALA A 188 14.18 12.25 -17.39
C ALA A 188 14.27 13.55 -16.55
N ALA A 189 13.22 14.39 -16.59
CA ALA A 189 13.19 15.62 -15.81
C ALA A 189 13.24 15.38 -14.30
N LEU A 190 12.54 14.36 -13.80
CA LEU A 190 12.61 13.94 -12.39
C LEU A 190 14.00 13.37 -12.06
N GLY A 191 14.60 12.59 -12.99
CA GLY A 191 15.94 12.03 -12.83
C GLY A 191 17.03 13.10 -12.74
N GLU A 192 16.95 14.16 -13.54
CA GLU A 192 17.85 15.34 -13.47
C GLU A 192 17.74 16.06 -12.12
N ALA A 193 16.56 16.03 -11.49
CA ALA A 193 16.36 16.55 -10.14
C ALA A 193 16.76 15.56 -9.02
N GLY A 194 17.31 14.39 -9.36
CA GLY A 194 17.71 13.36 -8.40
C GLY A 194 16.56 12.54 -7.85
N LEU A 195 15.46 12.42 -8.60
CA LEU A 195 14.29 11.61 -8.25
C LEU A 195 14.17 10.44 -9.25
N ALA A 196 14.47 9.23 -8.79
CA ALA A 196 14.28 8.03 -9.60
C ALA A 196 12.77 7.71 -9.69
N ALA A 197 12.20 7.82 -10.89
CA ALA A 197 10.77 7.68 -11.12
C ALA A 197 10.47 6.65 -12.19
N GLU A 198 9.31 6.01 -12.10
CA GLU A 198 8.75 5.15 -13.12
C GLU A 198 7.29 5.49 -13.41
N LEU A 199 6.82 5.14 -14.60
CA LEU A 199 5.41 5.30 -14.96
C LEU A 199 4.58 4.19 -14.33
N VAL A 200 3.56 4.56 -13.57
CA VAL A 200 2.53 3.63 -13.09
C VAL A 200 1.37 3.57 -14.07
N GLN A 201 0.90 4.74 -14.54
CA GLN A 201 -0.23 4.82 -15.46
C GLN A 201 -0.18 6.10 -16.30
N ASP A 202 -0.62 6.00 -17.57
CA ASP A 202 -0.88 7.15 -18.47
C ASP A 202 -2.32 7.02 -19.00
N VAL A 203 -3.14 8.01 -18.71
CA VAL A 203 -4.54 8.08 -19.15
C VAL A 203 -4.80 9.42 -19.79
N GLY A 204 -4.83 9.44 -21.11
CA GLY A 204 -5.16 10.68 -21.87
C GLY A 204 -4.19 11.84 -21.61
N GLY A 205 -2.90 11.55 -21.38
CA GLY A 205 -1.88 12.52 -21.05
C GLY A 205 -1.75 12.83 -19.55
N LEU A 206 -2.64 12.34 -18.73
CA LEU A 206 -2.54 12.41 -17.28
C LEU A 206 -1.68 11.25 -16.77
N LYS A 207 -0.64 11.54 -16.01
CA LYS A 207 0.35 10.54 -15.58
C LYS A 207 0.39 10.36 -14.08
N LEU A 208 0.41 9.11 -13.68
CA LEU A 208 0.75 8.68 -12.33
C LEU A 208 2.15 8.10 -12.35
N MET A 209 3.03 8.68 -11.54
CA MET A 209 4.41 8.26 -11.39
C MET A 209 4.63 7.66 -10.01
N ALA A 210 5.47 6.65 -9.89
CA ALA A 210 6.05 6.20 -8.64
C ALA A 210 7.49 6.69 -8.56
N ILE A 211 7.85 7.36 -7.47
CA ILE A 211 9.19 7.86 -7.19
C ILE A 211 9.78 6.99 -6.08
N ALA A 212 10.97 6.45 -6.29
CA ALA A 212 11.66 5.65 -5.28
C ALA A 212 11.97 6.48 -4.03
N GLY A 213 11.64 5.93 -2.86
CA GLY A 213 11.82 6.56 -1.57
C GLY A 213 10.63 7.44 -1.14
N TYR A 214 10.76 7.94 0.09
CA TYR A 214 9.80 8.89 0.65
C TYR A 214 10.18 10.32 0.26
N VAL A 215 9.29 10.98 -0.47
CA VAL A 215 9.43 12.38 -0.89
C VAL A 215 8.28 13.20 -0.31
N GLN A 216 8.60 14.28 0.39
CA GLN A 216 7.60 15.16 0.99
C GLN A 216 6.80 15.91 -0.08
N ALA A 217 5.55 16.26 0.23
CA ALA A 217 4.67 16.97 -0.70
C ALA A 217 5.23 18.34 -1.16
N HIS A 218 6.06 18.96 -0.34
CA HIS A 218 6.69 20.28 -0.61
C HIS A 218 8.17 20.17 -0.97
N ASP A 219 8.63 19.01 -1.38
CA ASP A 219 10.01 18.85 -1.83
C ASP A 219 10.22 19.65 -3.12
N PRO A 220 11.18 20.60 -3.15
CA PRO A 220 11.38 21.48 -4.31
C PRO A 220 11.78 20.73 -5.58
N ARG A 221 12.30 19.53 -5.47
CA ARG A 221 12.62 18.68 -6.63
C ARG A 221 11.37 18.27 -7.43
N ILE A 222 10.19 18.27 -6.80
CA ILE A 222 8.91 17.99 -7.47
C ILE A 222 8.58 19.07 -8.50
N ASP A 223 9.08 20.29 -8.34
CA ASP A 223 8.88 21.38 -9.30
C ASP A 223 9.52 21.08 -10.65
N ALA A 224 10.53 20.22 -10.71
CA ALA A 224 11.13 19.76 -11.97
C ALA A 224 10.17 18.89 -12.82
N ALA A 225 9.15 18.26 -12.23
CA ALA A 225 8.18 17.51 -12.99
C ALA A 225 7.44 18.44 -13.96
N PRO A 226 7.34 18.08 -15.26
CA PRO A 226 6.51 18.81 -16.22
C PRO A 226 5.04 18.78 -15.81
N GLY A 227 4.26 19.75 -16.31
CA GLY A 227 2.83 19.87 -16.06
C GLY A 227 2.47 21.12 -15.28
N ARG A 228 1.23 21.58 -15.47
CA ARG A 228 0.66 22.71 -14.73
C ARG A 228 0.04 22.24 -13.42
N LEU A 229 -0.70 21.13 -13.51
CA LEU A 229 -1.29 20.44 -12.36
C LEU A 229 -0.39 19.27 -12.01
N LYS A 230 0.29 19.35 -10.88
CA LYS A 230 1.18 18.30 -10.41
C LYS A 230 1.31 18.32 -8.89
N GLY A 231 1.62 17.19 -8.30
CA GLY A 231 1.88 17.10 -6.87
C GLY A 231 1.94 15.66 -6.35
N VAL A 232 2.50 15.53 -5.16
CA VAL A 232 2.52 14.28 -4.43
C VAL A 232 1.12 14.00 -3.88
N ILE A 233 0.59 12.84 -4.20
CA ILE A 233 -0.73 12.37 -3.74
C ILE A 233 -0.65 11.36 -2.60
N GLY A 234 0.55 10.98 -2.19
CA GLY A 234 0.81 10.10 -1.06
C GLY A 234 2.08 9.29 -1.22
N ALA A 235 2.35 8.43 -0.27
CA ALA A 235 3.43 7.45 -0.31
C ALA A 235 2.97 6.12 0.30
N ALA A 236 3.57 5.04 -0.13
CA ALA A 236 3.28 3.71 0.35
C ALA A 236 4.57 2.93 0.62
N PRO A 237 4.57 2.00 1.57
CA PRO A 237 5.65 1.04 1.72
C PRO A 237 5.82 0.23 0.43
N VAL A 238 7.08 -0.02 0.06
CA VAL A 238 7.40 -0.96 -1.02
C VAL A 238 6.85 -2.34 -0.67
N PRO A 239 6.28 -3.09 -1.63
CA PRO A 239 5.83 -4.46 -1.41
C PRO A 239 6.89 -5.32 -0.72
N LEU A 240 6.47 -6.23 0.14
CA LEU A 240 7.38 -7.14 0.84
C LEU A 240 7.79 -8.31 -0.06
N ASP A 241 8.98 -8.83 0.18
CA ASP A 241 9.44 -10.08 -0.42
C ASP A 241 8.57 -11.25 0.07
N PRO A 242 8.31 -12.25 -0.79
CA PRO A 242 7.48 -13.40 -0.49
C PRO A 242 8.02 -14.32 0.60
#